data_d0650583e7ccb2d20a0e5189489fe47d
#
_entry.id   d0650583e7ccb2d20a0e5189489fe47d
#
_cell.length_a   1.000
_cell.length_b   1.000
_cell.length_c   1.000
_cell.angle_alpha   90.00
_cell.angle_beta   90.00
_cell.angle_gamma   90.00
#
_symmetry.space_group_name_H-M   'P 1'
#
loop_
_entity.id
_entity.type
_entity.pdbx_description
1 polymer ?
#
loop_
_entity_poly.entity_id
_entity_poly.type
_entity_poly.pdbx_seq_one_letter_code
_entity_poly.pdbx_strand_id
1 'polypeptide(L)'
;MKAFEQFQPAPAMEAGADRLLTTEKAAGMDQPLRQPQDVPLRNVRSNIVQSIRAFHAHDLQQAAAQLGQHFLYANLAHAQTKQDVLDTIAAQFTFPAHFGKNFDALYDCMTDPLHKSGLQPGFVVVLEHIPATAKFDKEAREQLLDIFRDAADYWSDRKIPFRCFYSFL
;
A
#
# COMPACT_ATOMS: atom_id res chain seq x y z
N MET A 1 23.01 -22.40 -39.41
CA MET A 1 22.22 -23.30 -38.88
C MET A 1 22.80 -24.06 -37.80
N LYS A 2 23.99 -24.33 -37.76
CA LYS A 2 24.56 -25.09 -36.74
C LYS A 2 24.87 -24.30 -35.54
N ALA A 3 24.72 -23.04 -35.57
CA ALA A 3 25.18 -22.22 -34.50
C ALA A 3 24.37 -22.40 -33.27
N PHE A 4 23.14 -22.80 -33.39
CA PHE A 4 22.42 -22.88 -32.24
C PHE A 4 22.74 -24.08 -31.41
N GLU A 5 23.31 -24.98 -31.92
CA GLU A 5 23.55 -26.11 -31.13
C GLU A 5 24.47 -25.89 -30.03
N GLN A 6 25.29 -24.91 -30.10
CA GLN A 6 26.19 -24.70 -29.09
C GLN A 6 25.68 -24.02 -27.93
N PHE A 7 24.48 -23.68 -27.95
CA PHE A 7 23.91 -23.03 -26.87
C PHE A 7 23.57 -23.90 -25.76
N GLN A 8 24.20 -24.95 -25.45
CA GLN A 8 23.80 -25.83 -24.42
C GLN A 8 24.57 -25.73 -23.17
N PRO A 9 25.02 -24.68 -22.69
CA PRO A 9 25.80 -24.61 -21.47
C PRO A 9 24.93 -24.54 -20.22
N ALA A 10 23.74 -24.82 -20.38
CA ALA A 10 22.86 -24.72 -19.27
C ALA A 10 23.28 -25.49 -18.04
N PRO A 11 23.87 -26.59 -18.16
CA PRO A 11 24.21 -27.35 -16.95
C PRO A 11 25.12 -26.63 -16.02
N ALA A 12 25.94 -25.82 -16.54
CA ALA A 12 26.87 -25.14 -15.67
C ALA A 12 26.13 -24.21 -14.71
N MET A 13 25.10 -23.62 -15.18
CA MET A 13 24.38 -22.73 -14.34
C MET A 13 23.72 -23.44 -13.22
N GLU A 14 23.27 -24.60 -13.48
CA GLU A 14 22.58 -25.29 -12.44
C GLU A 14 23.47 -25.58 -11.29
N ALA A 15 24.66 -25.96 -11.57
CA ALA A 15 25.56 -26.27 -10.49
C ALA A 15 25.82 -25.06 -9.63
N GLY A 16 25.96 -23.94 -10.26
CA GLY A 16 26.18 -22.74 -9.49
C GLY A 16 25.01 -22.39 -8.63
N ALA A 17 23.85 -22.57 -9.17
CA ALA A 17 22.69 -22.25 -8.41
C ALA A 17 22.57 -23.10 -7.15
N ASP A 18 22.92 -24.33 -7.28
CA ASP A 18 22.82 -25.20 -6.12
C ASP A 18 23.71 -24.72 -5.01
N ARG A 19 24.91 -24.36 -5.32
CA ARG A 19 25.80 -23.92 -4.27
C ARG A 19 25.31 -22.65 -3.64
N LEU A 20 24.78 -21.74 -4.44
CA LEU A 20 24.27 -20.53 -3.88
C LEU A 20 23.13 -20.76 -2.95
N LEU A 21 22.25 -21.67 -3.31
CA LEU A 21 21.14 -21.94 -2.45
C LEU A 21 21.58 -22.46 -1.11
N THR A 22 22.58 -23.28 -1.11
CA THR A 22 23.04 -23.80 0.16
C THR A 22 23.58 -22.69 1.05
N THR A 23 24.31 -21.79 0.47
CA THR A 23 24.86 -20.70 1.24
C THR A 23 23.78 -19.81 1.81
N GLU A 24 22.80 -19.52 1.00
CA GLU A 24 21.75 -18.67 1.47
C GLU A 24 20.98 -19.30 2.60
N LYS A 25 20.78 -20.57 2.52
CA LYS A 25 20.06 -21.24 3.55
C LYS A 25 20.79 -21.11 4.87
N ALA A 26 22.08 -21.27 4.88
CA ALA A 26 22.81 -21.12 6.09
C ALA A 26 22.71 -19.72 6.66
N ALA A 27 22.80 -18.74 5.82
CA ALA A 27 22.68 -17.38 6.29
C ALA A 27 21.30 -17.10 6.85
N GLY A 28 20.30 -17.69 6.27
CA GLY A 28 18.95 -17.44 6.74
C GLY A 28 18.69 -17.98 8.12
N MET A 29 19.49 -18.92 8.55
CA MET A 29 19.26 -19.47 9.87
C MET A 29 19.53 -18.50 10.96
N ASP A 30 20.26 -17.44 10.70
CA ASP A 30 20.55 -16.48 11.73
C ASP A 30 19.39 -15.56 12.02
N GLN A 31 18.36 -15.56 11.19
CA GLN A 31 17.23 -14.66 11.41
C GLN A 31 16.06 -15.46 11.96
N PRO A 32 15.42 -14.97 13.00
CA PRO A 32 14.25 -15.67 13.53
C PRO A 32 13.17 -15.68 12.47
N LEU A 33 12.55 -16.83 12.29
CA LEU A 33 11.45 -16.96 11.36
C LEU A 33 10.27 -16.17 11.92
N ARG A 34 9.68 -15.32 11.11
CA ARG A 34 8.49 -14.60 11.53
C ARG A 34 7.36 -15.60 11.67
N GLN A 35 6.73 -15.55 12.81
CA GLN A 35 5.59 -16.41 13.05
C GLN A 35 4.38 -15.84 12.30
N PRO A 36 3.42 -16.68 11.94
CA PRO A 36 2.22 -16.19 11.26
C PRO A 36 1.52 -15.09 12.04
N GLN A 37 1.63 -15.11 13.37
CA GLN A 37 1.02 -14.07 14.18
C GLN A 37 1.75 -12.75 14.09
N ASP A 38 2.92 -12.71 13.47
CA ASP A 38 3.67 -11.48 13.32
C ASP A 38 3.21 -10.64 12.14
N VAL A 39 2.21 -11.10 11.39
CA VAL A 39 1.66 -10.33 10.29
C VAL A 39 0.91 -9.14 10.87
N PRO A 40 1.31 -7.90 10.57
CA PRO A 40 0.76 -6.73 11.25
C PRO A 40 -0.77 -6.62 11.17
N LEU A 41 -1.37 -7.05 10.06
CA LEU A 41 -2.79 -6.88 9.87
C LEU A 41 -3.65 -7.98 10.48
N ARG A 42 -3.03 -9.04 11.01
CA ARG A 42 -3.81 -10.16 11.51
C ARG A 42 -4.74 -9.77 12.64
N ASN A 43 -4.27 -8.89 13.53
CA ASN A 43 -5.03 -8.45 14.68
C ASN A 43 -5.63 -7.06 14.52
N VAL A 44 -5.58 -6.50 13.33
CA VAL A 44 -6.15 -5.18 13.06
C VAL A 44 -7.53 -5.36 12.48
N ARG A 45 -8.50 -4.68 13.10
CA ARG A 45 -9.87 -4.71 12.64
C ARG A 45 -9.94 -4.20 11.21
N SER A 46 -10.80 -4.79 10.39
CA SER A 46 -11.02 -4.31 9.04
C SER A 46 -11.99 -3.12 9.04
N ASN A 47 -11.97 -2.38 7.95
CA ASN A 47 -12.85 -1.25 7.70
C ASN A 47 -12.71 -0.18 8.77
N ILE A 48 -11.48 0.28 8.94
CA ILE A 48 -11.12 1.23 9.98
C ILE A 48 -10.08 2.22 9.43
N VAL A 49 -10.12 3.43 9.99
CA VAL A 49 -9.10 4.46 9.77
C VAL A 49 -8.45 4.72 11.11
N GLN A 50 -7.15 4.51 11.22
CA GLN A 50 -6.46 4.66 12.48
C GLN A 50 -5.05 5.23 12.31
N SER A 51 -4.52 5.77 13.39
CA SER A 51 -3.15 6.24 13.41
C SER A 51 -2.19 5.07 13.21
N ILE A 52 -1.11 5.30 12.45
CA ILE A 52 -0.17 4.26 12.13
C ILE A 52 0.62 3.78 13.35
N ARG A 53 0.86 4.68 14.31
CA ARG A 53 1.52 4.38 15.59
C ARG A 53 2.80 3.53 15.43
N ALA A 54 2.78 2.31 15.93
CA ALA A 54 3.93 1.42 15.90
C ALA A 54 4.10 0.66 14.59
N PHE A 55 3.14 0.77 13.69
CA PHE A 55 3.29 0.11 12.38
C PHE A 55 4.22 0.91 11.50
N HIS A 56 4.90 0.22 10.59
CA HIS A 56 5.73 0.85 9.58
C HIS A 56 5.11 0.60 8.22
N ALA A 57 5.20 1.61 7.35
CA ALA A 57 4.58 1.51 6.01
C ALA A 57 5.08 0.29 5.24
N HIS A 58 6.37 0.00 5.33
CA HIS A 58 6.94 -1.15 4.64
C HIS A 58 6.33 -2.47 5.12
N ASP A 59 6.12 -2.60 6.43
CA ASP A 59 5.51 -3.82 6.97
C ASP A 59 4.06 -3.94 6.55
N LEU A 60 3.35 -2.82 6.48
CA LEU A 60 1.96 -2.82 6.01
C LEU A 60 1.89 -3.20 4.53
N GLN A 61 2.85 -2.75 3.74
CA GLN A 61 2.93 -3.12 2.34
C GLN A 61 3.12 -4.63 2.18
N GLN A 62 4.04 -5.19 2.96
CA GLN A 62 4.28 -6.63 2.91
C GLN A 62 3.05 -7.41 3.36
N ALA A 63 2.39 -6.96 4.41
CA ALA A 63 1.18 -7.62 4.89
C ALA A 63 0.07 -7.58 3.85
N ALA A 64 -0.09 -6.46 3.17
CA ALA A 64 -1.08 -6.33 2.11
C ALA A 64 -0.77 -7.34 0.98
N ALA A 65 0.50 -7.45 0.61
CA ALA A 65 0.90 -8.40 -0.44
C ALA A 65 0.60 -9.84 -0.03
N GLN A 66 0.85 -10.18 1.23
CA GLN A 66 0.57 -11.54 1.71
C GLN A 66 -0.93 -11.85 1.69
N LEU A 67 -1.77 -10.85 1.90
CA LEU A 67 -3.21 -11.02 1.89
C LEU A 67 -3.80 -10.82 0.48
N GLY A 68 -2.98 -10.51 -0.51
CA GLY A 68 -3.46 -10.22 -1.85
C GLY A 68 -4.25 -8.92 -1.94
N GLN A 69 -4.08 -8.01 -1.00
CA GLN A 69 -4.82 -6.77 -0.95
C GLN A 69 -4.07 -5.65 -1.65
N HIS A 70 -4.82 -4.71 -2.19
CA HIS A 70 -4.24 -3.58 -2.93
C HIS A 70 -3.68 -2.56 -1.95
N PHE A 71 -2.41 -2.18 -2.14
CA PHE A 71 -1.72 -1.26 -1.26
C PHE A 71 -1.63 0.11 -1.92
N LEU A 72 -2.11 1.15 -1.22
CA LEU A 72 -2.06 2.52 -1.67
C LEU A 72 -1.28 3.35 -0.66
N TYR A 73 -0.23 4.01 -1.10
CA TYR A 73 0.65 4.77 -0.22
C TYR A 73 0.81 6.19 -0.72
N ALA A 74 0.69 7.16 0.16
CA ALA A 74 1.00 8.55 -0.13
C ALA A 74 1.78 9.18 1.00
N ASN A 75 2.89 9.84 0.66
CA ASN A 75 3.68 10.62 1.61
C ASN A 75 3.38 12.09 1.35
N LEU A 76 2.80 12.75 2.33
CA LEU A 76 2.31 14.11 2.21
C LEU A 76 3.24 15.14 2.85
N ALA A 77 4.48 14.76 3.13
CA ALA A 77 5.42 15.61 3.86
C ALA A 77 5.68 16.96 3.18
N HIS A 78 5.60 16.99 1.86
CA HIS A 78 5.87 18.23 1.12
C HIS A 78 4.62 18.99 0.72
N ALA A 79 3.44 18.48 1.05
CA ALA A 79 2.19 19.17 0.76
C ALA A 79 1.93 20.23 1.83
N GLN A 80 1.43 21.39 1.42
CA GLN A 80 1.14 22.48 2.35
C GLN A 80 -0.30 22.95 2.28
N THR A 81 -0.96 22.73 1.18
CA THR A 81 -2.32 23.19 0.95
C THR A 81 -3.22 22.01 0.65
N LYS A 82 -4.53 22.26 0.71
CA LYS A 82 -5.50 21.23 0.32
C LYS A 82 -5.25 20.74 -1.10
N GLN A 83 -4.93 21.67 -2.01
CA GLN A 83 -4.66 21.29 -3.39
C GLN A 83 -3.41 20.41 -3.49
N ASP A 84 -2.36 20.76 -2.75
CA ASP A 84 -1.12 19.95 -2.74
C ASP A 84 -1.40 18.54 -2.24
N VAL A 85 -2.22 18.41 -1.20
CA VAL A 85 -2.58 17.12 -0.64
C VAL A 85 -3.32 16.28 -1.69
N LEU A 86 -4.31 16.86 -2.34
CA LEU A 86 -5.08 16.17 -3.37
C LEU A 86 -4.22 15.78 -4.56
N ASP A 87 -3.36 16.68 -5.01
CA ASP A 87 -2.47 16.41 -6.13
C ASP A 87 -1.49 15.29 -5.81
N THR A 88 -0.95 15.29 -4.58
CA THR A 88 0.00 14.27 -4.17
C THR A 88 -0.68 12.90 -4.09
N ILE A 89 -1.85 12.85 -3.49
CA ILE A 89 -2.60 11.59 -3.40
C ILE A 89 -2.93 11.09 -4.81
N ALA A 90 -3.42 11.97 -5.68
CA ALA A 90 -3.78 11.58 -7.04
C ALA A 90 -2.58 11.01 -7.80
N ALA A 91 -1.41 11.62 -7.64
CA ALA A 91 -0.20 11.15 -8.30
C ALA A 91 0.27 9.82 -7.75
N GLN A 92 0.31 9.69 -6.43
CA GLN A 92 0.86 8.48 -5.80
C GLN A 92 -0.11 7.31 -5.84
N PHE A 93 -1.42 7.57 -5.85
CA PHE A 93 -2.41 6.52 -6.03
C PHE A 93 -2.71 6.27 -7.51
N THR A 94 -2.10 7.02 -8.41
CA THR A 94 -2.27 6.92 -9.87
C THR A 94 -3.72 7.04 -10.30
N PHE A 95 -4.39 8.08 -9.81
CA PHE A 95 -5.77 8.37 -10.21
C PHE A 95 -5.82 8.76 -11.69
N PRO A 96 -6.99 8.62 -12.33
CA PRO A 96 -7.10 8.98 -13.74
C PRO A 96 -6.89 10.48 -13.96
N ALA A 97 -6.51 10.83 -15.19
CA ALA A 97 -6.19 12.21 -15.53
C ALA A 97 -7.36 13.17 -15.32
N HIS A 98 -8.58 12.65 -15.38
CA HIS A 98 -9.77 13.48 -15.20
C HIS A 98 -10.20 13.65 -13.74
N PHE A 99 -9.34 13.26 -12.79
CA PHE A 99 -9.65 13.44 -11.38
C PHE A 99 -9.96 14.91 -11.07
N GLY A 100 -11.09 15.14 -10.41
CA GLY A 100 -11.62 16.49 -10.19
C GLY A 100 -10.91 17.32 -9.13
N LYS A 101 -9.93 16.77 -8.43
CA LYS A 101 -9.08 17.49 -7.47
C LYS A 101 -9.87 18.16 -6.34
N ASN A 102 -10.87 17.46 -5.83
CA ASN A 102 -11.61 17.88 -4.65
C ASN A 102 -11.94 16.65 -3.80
N PHE A 103 -12.48 16.85 -2.61
CA PHE A 103 -12.77 15.76 -1.70
C PHE A 103 -13.85 14.82 -2.24
N ASP A 104 -14.83 15.36 -2.96
CA ASP A 104 -15.86 14.50 -3.55
C ASP A 104 -15.26 13.56 -4.61
N ALA A 105 -14.36 14.08 -5.44
CA ALA A 105 -13.67 13.26 -6.42
C ALA A 105 -12.76 12.24 -5.75
N LEU A 106 -12.15 12.59 -4.62
CA LEU A 106 -11.33 11.65 -3.86
C LEU A 106 -12.18 10.49 -3.37
N TYR A 107 -13.35 10.78 -2.80
CA TYR A 107 -14.27 9.74 -2.35
C TYR A 107 -14.67 8.83 -3.52
N ASP A 108 -14.99 9.43 -4.67
CA ASP A 108 -15.38 8.65 -5.84
C ASP A 108 -14.26 7.71 -6.28
N CYS A 109 -13.02 8.17 -6.27
CA CYS A 109 -11.89 7.32 -6.63
C CYS A 109 -11.63 6.22 -5.60
N MET A 110 -11.83 6.53 -4.33
CA MET A 110 -11.59 5.54 -3.27
C MET A 110 -12.69 4.49 -3.18
N THR A 111 -13.81 4.72 -3.82
CA THR A 111 -14.93 3.79 -3.82
C THR A 111 -15.25 3.24 -5.20
N ASP A 112 -14.35 3.42 -6.16
CA ASP A 112 -14.54 2.91 -7.51
C ASP A 112 -13.98 1.49 -7.63
N PRO A 113 -14.82 0.47 -7.72
CA PRO A 113 -14.35 -0.91 -7.78
C PRO A 113 -13.67 -1.26 -9.10
N LEU A 114 -13.86 -0.42 -10.12
CA LEU A 114 -13.32 -0.70 -11.45
C LEU A 114 -12.14 0.18 -11.81
N HIS A 115 -11.64 0.95 -10.84
CA HIS A 115 -10.49 1.79 -11.11
C HIS A 115 -9.31 0.89 -11.49
N LYS A 116 -8.42 1.39 -12.32
CA LYS A 116 -7.25 0.75 -12.92
C LYS A 116 -6.86 -0.64 -12.43
N SER A 117 -6.98 -0.88 -11.16
CA SER A 117 -6.57 -2.16 -10.55
C SER A 117 -7.63 -3.24 -10.63
N GLY A 118 -8.83 -2.90 -11.09
CA GLY A 118 -9.94 -3.85 -11.14
C GLY A 118 -10.47 -4.21 -9.76
N LEU A 119 -11.20 -5.30 -9.69
CA LEU A 119 -11.74 -5.77 -8.42
C LEU A 119 -10.63 -6.25 -7.51
N GLN A 120 -10.64 -5.82 -6.27
CA GLN A 120 -9.63 -6.17 -5.29
C GLN A 120 -10.24 -6.92 -4.11
N PRO A 121 -9.52 -7.89 -3.54
CA PRO A 121 -10.02 -8.59 -2.35
C PRO A 121 -9.95 -7.74 -1.08
N GLY A 122 -9.29 -6.61 -1.13
CA GLY A 122 -9.19 -5.69 0.00
C GLY A 122 -8.22 -4.57 -0.30
N PHE A 123 -8.15 -3.61 0.61
CA PHE A 123 -7.30 -2.43 0.45
C PHE A 123 -6.56 -2.13 1.74
N VAL A 124 -5.30 -1.73 1.61
CA VAL A 124 -4.51 -1.15 2.69
C VAL A 124 -4.03 0.20 2.20
N VAL A 125 -4.42 1.26 2.89
CA VAL A 125 -4.06 2.63 2.52
C VAL A 125 -3.18 3.20 3.61
N VAL A 126 -2.09 3.87 3.22
CA VAL A 126 -1.21 4.55 4.16
C VAL A 126 -1.03 5.99 3.72
N LEU A 127 -1.37 6.92 4.62
CA LEU A 127 -1.19 8.35 4.40
C LEU A 127 -0.19 8.84 5.44
N GLU A 128 1.05 9.03 5.04
CA GLU A 128 2.08 9.49 5.97
C GLU A 128 2.28 10.99 5.90
N HIS A 129 2.53 11.58 7.07
CA HIS A 129 2.95 12.97 7.18
C HIS A 129 1.89 13.95 6.68
N ILE A 130 0.64 13.73 7.08
CA ILE A 130 -0.44 14.66 6.75
C ILE A 130 -0.05 16.03 7.32
N PRO A 131 -0.06 17.10 6.50
CA PRO A 131 0.45 18.40 6.96
C PRO A 131 -0.46 19.05 8.01
N ALA A 132 0.14 19.91 8.82
CA ALA A 132 -0.57 20.65 9.84
C ALA A 132 -0.21 22.14 9.68
N THR A 133 -0.63 22.74 8.57
CA THR A 133 -0.32 24.12 8.24
C THR A 133 -1.58 24.98 8.36
N ALA A 134 -1.41 26.28 8.27
CA ALA A 134 -2.57 27.18 8.27
C ALA A 134 -3.48 26.94 7.06
N LYS A 135 -2.90 26.47 5.95
CA LYS A 135 -3.66 26.21 4.73
C LYS A 135 -4.20 24.79 4.67
N PHE A 136 -3.83 23.97 5.63
CA PHE A 136 -4.39 22.64 5.79
C PHE A 136 -4.60 22.40 7.27
N ASP A 137 -5.63 23.05 7.80
CA ASP A 137 -5.88 23.12 9.23
C ASP A 137 -6.58 21.86 9.76
N LYS A 138 -6.95 21.91 11.02
CA LYS A 138 -7.57 20.77 11.67
C LYS A 138 -8.85 20.34 10.95
N GLU A 139 -9.66 21.31 10.52
CA GLU A 139 -10.90 20.98 9.83
C GLU A 139 -10.62 20.26 8.51
N ALA A 140 -9.65 20.75 7.75
CA ALA A 140 -9.27 20.11 6.48
C ALA A 140 -8.73 18.69 6.71
N ARG A 141 -7.94 18.51 7.78
CA ARG A 141 -7.42 17.18 8.11
C ARG A 141 -8.55 16.21 8.47
N GLU A 142 -9.52 16.69 9.25
CA GLU A 142 -10.66 15.84 9.61
C GLU A 142 -11.52 15.51 8.39
N GLN A 143 -11.71 16.48 7.49
CA GLN A 143 -12.44 16.20 6.25
C GLN A 143 -11.74 15.15 5.41
N LEU A 144 -10.41 15.22 5.32
CA LEU A 144 -9.65 14.22 4.59
C LEU A 144 -9.85 12.83 5.20
N LEU A 145 -9.72 12.72 6.51
CA LEU A 145 -9.87 11.42 7.17
C LEU A 145 -11.29 10.90 7.08
N ASP A 146 -12.28 11.79 7.08
CA ASP A 146 -13.68 11.39 6.92
C ASP A 146 -13.93 10.74 5.56
N ILE A 147 -13.26 11.20 4.51
CA ILE A 147 -13.36 10.57 3.20
C ILE A 147 -12.95 9.09 3.28
N PHE A 148 -11.85 8.81 3.99
CA PHE A 148 -11.39 7.44 4.12
C PHE A 148 -12.26 6.63 5.08
N ARG A 149 -12.85 7.25 6.08
CA ARG A 149 -13.84 6.58 6.94
C ARG A 149 -15.08 6.19 6.14
N ASP A 150 -15.55 7.11 5.31
CA ASP A 150 -16.71 6.85 4.48
C ASP A 150 -16.40 5.76 3.44
N ALA A 151 -15.18 5.76 2.91
CA ALA A 151 -14.75 4.70 2.00
C ALA A 151 -14.70 3.35 2.73
N ALA A 152 -14.22 3.34 3.97
CA ALA A 152 -14.17 2.12 4.77
C ALA A 152 -15.58 1.55 4.96
N ASP A 153 -16.57 2.42 5.21
CA ASP A 153 -17.96 2.00 5.38
C ASP A 153 -18.52 1.48 4.06
N TYR A 154 -18.22 2.16 2.95
CA TYR A 154 -18.66 1.73 1.63
C TYR A 154 -18.21 0.29 1.34
N TRP A 155 -16.92 -0.01 1.60
CA TRP A 155 -16.38 -1.32 1.35
C TRP A 155 -16.86 -2.36 2.37
N SER A 156 -17.12 -1.92 3.62
CA SER A 156 -17.69 -2.79 4.63
C SER A 156 -19.06 -3.33 4.19
N ASP A 157 -19.88 -2.48 3.61
CA ASP A 157 -21.19 -2.89 3.09
C ASP A 157 -21.07 -3.94 2.01
N ARG A 158 -19.94 -3.99 1.33
CA ARG A 158 -19.66 -4.95 0.28
C ARG A 158 -18.81 -6.11 0.76
N LYS A 159 -18.54 -6.16 2.08
CA LYS A 159 -17.75 -7.22 2.72
C LYS A 159 -16.34 -7.30 2.16
N ILE A 160 -15.77 -6.17 1.82
CA ILE A 160 -14.40 -6.06 1.35
C ILE A 160 -13.61 -5.31 2.41
N PRO A 161 -12.52 -5.91 2.94
CA PRO A 161 -11.71 -5.24 3.96
C PRO A 161 -11.06 -3.98 3.42
N PHE A 162 -11.11 -2.92 4.20
CA PHE A 162 -10.47 -1.65 3.86
C PHE A 162 -9.84 -1.11 5.14
N ARG A 163 -8.54 -0.89 5.12
CA ARG A 163 -7.83 -0.34 6.28
C ARG A 163 -7.03 0.86 5.84
N CYS A 164 -7.11 1.93 6.61
CA CYS A 164 -6.35 3.14 6.33
C CYS A 164 -5.55 3.51 7.58
N PHE A 165 -4.26 3.71 7.39
CA PHE A 165 -3.34 4.11 8.47
C PHE A 165 -2.79 5.48 8.13
N TYR A 166 -2.71 6.37 9.13
CA TYR A 166 -2.23 7.72 8.86
C TYR A 166 -1.29 8.20 9.96
N SER A 167 -0.46 9.18 9.59
CA SER A 167 0.33 9.94 10.56
C SER A 167 0.30 11.41 10.18
N PHE A 168 0.50 12.26 11.18
CA PHE A 168 0.64 13.68 10.94
C PHE A 168 2.12 14.05 10.90
N LEU A 169 2.42 15.13 10.17
CA LEU A 169 3.78 15.65 10.07
C LEU A 169 4.20 16.35 11.35
#